data_75d509b84f3d7a0c1ed34f739569c3f8
#
_entry.id   75d509b84f3d7a0c1ed34f739569c3f8
#
_cell.length_a   1.000
_cell.length_b   1.000
_cell.length_c   1.000
_cell.angle_alpha   90.00
_cell.angle_beta   90.00
_cell.angle_gamma   90.00
#
_symmetry.space_group_name_H-M   'P 1'
#
loop_
_entity.id
_entity.type
_entity.pdbx_description
1 polymer ?
#
loop_
_entity_poly.entity_id
_entity_poly.type
_entity_poly.pdbx_seq_one_letter_code
_entity_poly.pdbx_strand_id
1 'polypeptide(L)'
;MAGTSDRAGKPRMPNAKPSMIVIPCLDEAGHIASVIDRVSSSAERLDMTILVVDGGSRDGTREIVGEMAVSNPRLHLLDNEKKIQSAAVNLAVEKLGGGFESLIRIDAHGDYPDDYCERLVEEADATGADAVVVAMETRGAGVFQRATAVAQNSRLGNGGSAHRLVSKGRWTDHGHHALIRVEPFRAVGGYDESFSHNEDAEFDYRLTEAGYRIWLTEKTHMVYYPRASVTSLFRQYLGYGRGRARNILKHRVVPKGRQMIPLLVAPAVAGTSLALLNWAALLPAGMWAALCLGYGGWIAIRQRDPHGPLAGFSAMVMHLAWSAGFWRELLAFRRRETRA
;
A
#
# COMPACT_ATOMS: atom_id res chain seq x y z
N MET A 1 -15.51 51.37 -3.74
CA MET A 1 -16.29 50.38 -2.97
C MET A 1 -15.72 49.04 -3.30
N ALA A 2 -14.90 48.51 -2.41
CA ALA A 2 -14.25 47.23 -2.56
C ALA A 2 -15.14 46.13 -1.94
N GLY A 3 -15.62 45.23 -2.77
CA GLY A 3 -16.38 44.06 -2.35
C GLY A 3 -15.49 43.04 -1.65
N THR A 4 -15.66 42.89 -0.34
CA THR A 4 -15.10 41.82 0.46
C THR A 4 -15.77 40.52 0.06
N SER A 5 -15.02 39.65 -0.62
CA SER A 5 -15.40 38.26 -0.90
C SER A 5 -15.45 37.49 0.45
N ASP A 6 -16.66 37.22 0.89
CA ASP A 6 -16.95 36.39 2.04
C ASP A 6 -16.55 34.94 1.73
N ARG A 7 -15.43 34.48 2.32
CA ARG A 7 -15.07 33.06 2.37
C ARG A 7 -15.92 32.41 3.47
N ALA A 8 -17.21 32.21 3.20
CA ALA A 8 -18.04 31.35 4.02
C ALA A 8 -17.48 29.92 4.00
N GLY A 9 -16.86 29.50 5.08
CA GLY A 9 -16.44 28.14 5.31
C GLY A 9 -17.62 27.19 5.09
N LYS A 10 -17.38 26.09 4.34
CA LYS A 10 -18.35 25.00 4.25
C LYS A 10 -18.74 24.59 5.69
N PRO A 11 -20.04 24.38 5.97
CA PRO A 11 -20.49 24.05 7.32
C PRO A 11 -19.80 22.73 7.78
N ARG A 12 -19.35 22.74 9.05
CA ARG A 12 -18.85 21.55 9.76
C ARG A 12 -19.93 20.46 9.68
N MET A 13 -19.57 19.24 9.29
CA MET A 13 -20.51 18.12 9.28
C MET A 13 -21.00 17.85 10.70
N PRO A 14 -22.31 17.90 10.98
CA PRO A 14 -22.83 17.98 12.36
C PRO A 14 -22.60 16.73 13.22
N ASN A 15 -22.06 15.63 12.67
CA ASN A 15 -21.82 14.35 13.35
C ASN A 15 -20.43 13.75 13.03
N ALA A 16 -19.45 14.56 12.64
CA ALA A 16 -18.10 14.02 12.44
C ALA A 16 -17.56 13.49 13.77
N LYS A 17 -17.44 12.18 13.87
CA LYS A 17 -16.83 11.50 14.99
C LYS A 17 -15.32 11.81 15.01
N PRO A 18 -14.68 11.91 16.19
CA PRO A 18 -13.29 12.26 16.27
C PRO A 18 -12.43 11.21 15.55
N SER A 19 -11.62 11.67 14.60
CA SER A 19 -10.67 10.86 13.84
C SER A 19 -9.28 11.45 13.98
N MET A 20 -8.24 10.61 13.84
CA MET A 20 -6.86 11.04 13.75
C MET A 20 -6.27 10.68 12.40
N ILE A 21 -5.40 11.55 11.88
CA ILE A 21 -4.57 11.27 10.70
C ILE A 21 -3.20 10.80 11.19
N VAL A 22 -2.75 9.64 10.73
CA VAL A 22 -1.45 9.05 11.10
C VAL A 22 -0.57 9.00 9.85
N ILE A 23 0.59 9.66 9.92
CA ILE A 23 1.59 9.75 8.86
C ILE A 23 2.88 9.09 9.34
N PRO A 24 3.08 7.79 9.12
CA PRO A 24 4.37 7.16 9.33
C PRO A 24 5.42 7.73 8.38
N CYS A 25 6.59 8.12 8.87
CA CYS A 25 7.66 8.64 8.02
C CYS A 25 9.05 8.18 8.46
N LEU A 26 9.96 8.13 7.50
CA LEU A 26 11.40 7.92 7.69
C LEU A 26 12.14 8.47 6.48
N ASP A 27 12.92 9.55 6.69
CA ASP A 27 13.69 10.25 5.65
C ASP A 27 12.79 10.71 4.48
N GLU A 28 11.80 11.56 4.78
CA GLU A 28 10.76 12.08 3.86
C GLU A 28 10.79 13.61 3.73
N ALA A 29 11.95 14.27 3.95
CA ALA A 29 12.05 15.73 3.90
C ALA A 29 11.56 16.34 2.57
N GLY A 30 11.69 15.59 1.45
CA GLY A 30 11.21 16.04 0.14
C GLY A 30 9.69 16.01 -0.05
N HIS A 31 8.94 15.36 0.84
CA HIS A 31 7.52 15.12 0.66
C HIS A 31 6.66 15.55 1.86
N ILE A 32 7.19 15.48 3.07
CA ILE A 32 6.42 15.58 4.31
C ILE A 32 5.63 16.90 4.43
N ALA A 33 6.23 18.03 4.08
CA ALA A 33 5.56 19.34 4.14
C ALA A 33 4.32 19.37 3.25
N SER A 34 4.47 18.93 1.99
CA SER A 34 3.36 18.93 1.02
C SER A 34 2.20 18.03 1.46
N VAL A 35 2.50 16.88 2.08
CA VAL A 35 1.46 15.97 2.59
C VAL A 35 0.75 16.57 3.79
N ILE A 36 1.48 17.16 4.75
CA ILE A 36 0.90 17.83 5.90
C ILE A 36 -0.01 18.98 5.44
N ASP A 37 0.45 19.86 4.54
CA ASP A 37 -0.35 20.98 4.03
C ASP A 37 -1.64 20.48 3.38
N ARG A 38 -1.57 19.42 2.61
CA ARG A 38 -2.73 18.82 1.92
C ARG A 38 -3.79 18.33 2.91
N VAL A 39 -3.38 17.63 3.96
CA VAL A 39 -4.36 17.09 4.93
C VAL A 39 -4.79 18.09 6.00
N SER A 40 -4.07 19.19 6.16
CA SER A 40 -4.37 20.22 7.19
C SER A 40 -5.73 20.87 6.99
N SER A 41 -6.13 21.14 5.75
CA SER A 41 -7.47 21.67 5.44
C SER A 41 -8.60 20.72 5.85
N SER A 42 -8.43 19.43 5.61
CA SER A 42 -9.38 18.39 6.03
C SER A 42 -9.38 18.22 7.54
N ALA A 43 -8.20 18.24 8.17
CA ALA A 43 -8.06 18.17 9.61
C ALA A 43 -8.75 19.33 10.33
N GLU A 44 -8.70 20.55 9.77
CA GLU A 44 -9.42 21.70 10.29
C GLU A 44 -10.94 21.54 10.14
N ARG A 45 -11.42 21.15 8.95
CA ARG A 45 -12.88 20.99 8.68
C ARG A 45 -13.53 19.90 9.51
N LEU A 46 -12.81 18.79 9.73
CA LEU A 46 -13.31 17.59 10.41
C LEU A 46 -12.88 17.49 11.88
N ASP A 47 -12.16 18.51 12.39
CA ASP A 47 -11.63 18.55 13.75
C ASP A 47 -10.72 17.35 14.08
N MET A 48 -9.82 17.02 13.15
CA MET A 48 -8.90 15.89 13.28
C MET A 48 -7.54 16.33 13.86
N THR A 49 -6.86 15.40 14.50
CA THR A 49 -5.47 15.53 14.92
C THR A 49 -4.56 14.88 13.88
N ILE A 50 -3.45 15.51 13.53
CA ILE A 50 -2.43 14.99 12.61
C ILE A 50 -1.25 14.51 13.46
N LEU A 51 -0.89 13.23 13.30
CA LEU A 51 0.22 12.58 13.97
C LEU A 51 1.25 12.16 12.93
N VAL A 52 2.37 12.87 12.87
CA VAL A 52 3.56 12.40 12.16
C VAL A 52 4.34 11.50 13.09
N VAL A 53 4.55 10.25 12.68
CA VAL A 53 5.20 9.24 13.52
C VAL A 53 6.52 8.86 12.87
N ASP A 54 7.59 9.49 13.34
CA ASP A 54 8.91 9.49 12.72
C ASP A 54 9.80 8.34 13.20
N GLY A 55 10.39 7.62 12.26
CA GLY A 55 11.32 6.50 12.50
C GLY A 55 12.75 6.90 12.83
N GLY A 56 13.00 8.14 13.22
CA GLY A 56 14.34 8.67 13.50
C GLY A 56 15.04 9.17 12.24
N SER A 57 14.33 9.97 11.44
CA SER A 57 14.82 10.61 10.22
C SER A 57 16.07 11.47 10.48
N ARG A 58 16.94 11.59 9.45
CA ARG A 58 18.20 12.31 9.51
C ARG A 58 18.40 13.29 8.36
N ASP A 59 17.39 13.46 7.52
CA ASP A 59 17.41 14.25 6.29
C ASP A 59 16.77 15.65 6.43
N GLY A 60 16.33 16.04 7.65
CA GLY A 60 15.62 17.29 7.91
C GLY A 60 14.10 17.12 8.06
N THR A 61 13.56 15.91 7.92
CA THR A 61 12.13 15.64 8.08
C THR A 61 11.58 16.15 9.41
N ARG A 62 12.29 15.88 10.51
CA ARG A 62 11.86 16.23 11.88
C ARG A 62 11.80 17.74 12.11
N GLU A 63 12.79 18.44 11.60
CA GLU A 63 12.91 19.90 11.67
C GLU A 63 11.73 20.53 10.93
N ILE A 64 11.43 20.08 9.72
CA ILE A 64 10.27 20.55 8.91
C ILE A 64 8.96 20.36 9.69
N VAL A 65 8.72 19.15 10.24
CA VAL A 65 7.49 18.86 11.00
C VAL A 65 7.41 19.72 12.26
N GLY A 66 8.55 19.91 12.98
CA GLY A 66 8.63 20.74 14.17
C GLY A 66 8.28 22.21 13.87
N GLU A 67 8.81 22.78 12.79
CA GLU A 67 8.50 24.15 12.36
C GLU A 67 7.02 24.31 11.99
N MET A 68 6.45 23.35 11.26
CA MET A 68 5.03 23.36 10.90
C MET A 68 4.11 23.24 12.13
N ALA A 69 4.52 22.48 13.15
CA ALA A 69 3.75 22.28 14.38
C ALA A 69 3.63 23.57 15.22
N VAL A 70 4.57 24.52 15.11
CA VAL A 70 4.47 25.81 15.78
C VAL A 70 3.24 26.60 15.35
N SER A 71 2.88 26.53 14.08
CA SER A 71 1.72 27.25 13.49
C SER A 71 0.46 26.40 13.39
N ASN A 72 0.57 25.07 13.54
CA ASN A 72 -0.56 24.14 13.43
C ASN A 72 -0.76 23.35 14.74
N PRO A 73 -1.66 23.79 15.65
CA PRO A 73 -1.88 23.11 16.93
C PRO A 73 -2.46 21.70 16.83
N ARG A 74 -2.90 21.29 15.62
CA ARG A 74 -3.41 19.92 15.36
C ARG A 74 -2.30 18.96 14.97
N LEU A 75 -1.09 19.47 14.66
CA LEU A 75 0.05 18.67 14.19
C LEU A 75 0.94 18.30 15.36
N HIS A 76 1.18 17.01 15.52
CA HIS A 76 2.06 16.45 16.54
C HIS A 76 3.10 15.52 15.92
N LEU A 77 4.31 15.53 16.48
CA LEU A 77 5.40 14.62 16.12
C LEU A 77 5.58 13.58 17.23
N LEU A 78 5.62 12.30 16.86
CA LEU A 78 5.91 11.17 17.74
C LEU A 78 7.15 10.42 17.26
N ASP A 79 7.94 9.90 18.20
CA ASP A 79 9.12 9.09 17.92
C ASP A 79 8.76 7.61 17.84
N ASN A 80 9.11 6.95 16.71
CA ASN A 80 8.97 5.53 16.48
C ASN A 80 10.34 4.84 16.51
N GLU A 81 10.77 4.35 17.65
CA GLU A 81 12.05 3.67 17.81
C GLU A 81 12.21 2.41 16.94
N LYS A 82 11.11 1.76 16.58
CA LYS A 82 11.11 0.53 15.76
C LYS A 82 11.29 0.78 14.27
N LYS A 83 11.17 2.02 13.80
CA LYS A 83 11.46 2.47 12.41
C LYS A 83 10.66 1.80 11.30
N ILE A 84 9.56 1.14 11.60
CA ILE A 84 8.68 0.46 10.65
C ILE A 84 7.28 1.07 10.70
N GLN A 85 6.60 1.08 9.57
CA GLN A 85 5.28 1.68 9.40
C GLN A 85 4.23 1.06 10.33
N SER A 86 4.20 -0.27 10.44
CA SER A 86 3.26 -0.98 11.32
C SER A 86 3.38 -0.55 12.79
N ALA A 87 4.62 -0.40 13.29
CA ALA A 87 4.87 0.07 14.65
C ALA A 87 4.46 1.54 14.84
N ALA A 88 4.61 2.38 13.82
CA ALA A 88 4.19 3.78 13.87
C ALA A 88 2.66 3.89 14.06
N VAL A 89 1.88 3.12 13.30
CA VAL A 89 0.41 3.13 13.45
C VAL A 89 -0.02 2.52 14.79
N ASN A 90 0.60 1.42 15.23
CA ASN A 90 0.34 0.83 16.54
C ASN A 90 0.60 1.83 17.67
N LEU A 91 1.74 2.53 17.61
CA LEU A 91 2.12 3.54 18.58
C LEU A 91 1.11 4.71 18.64
N ALA A 92 0.66 5.19 17.48
CA ALA A 92 -0.37 6.23 17.42
C ALA A 92 -1.66 5.81 18.11
N VAL A 93 -2.13 4.58 17.85
CA VAL A 93 -3.35 4.04 18.48
C VAL A 93 -3.14 3.76 19.97
N GLU A 94 -1.97 3.30 20.39
CA GLU A 94 -1.62 3.09 21.80
C GLU A 94 -1.66 4.41 22.59
N LYS A 95 -0.99 5.45 22.06
CA LYS A 95 -0.83 6.73 22.76
C LYS A 95 -2.11 7.56 22.78
N LEU A 96 -2.81 7.64 21.67
CA LEU A 96 -3.92 8.61 21.47
C LEU A 96 -5.26 7.98 21.09
N GLY A 97 -5.28 6.72 20.65
CA GLY A 97 -6.50 6.08 20.13
C GLY A 97 -7.68 6.02 21.10
N GLY A 98 -7.45 6.24 22.42
CA GLY A 98 -8.54 6.31 23.42
C GLY A 98 -9.49 7.48 23.23
N GLY A 99 -9.05 8.56 22.57
CA GLY A 99 -9.83 9.74 22.28
C GLY A 99 -10.46 9.78 20.88
N PHE A 100 -10.22 8.75 20.05
CA PHE A 100 -10.61 8.76 18.65
C PHE A 100 -11.43 7.52 18.27
N GLU A 101 -12.38 7.67 17.38
CA GLU A 101 -13.17 6.56 16.84
C GLU A 101 -12.49 5.89 15.65
N SER A 102 -11.78 6.65 14.84
CA SER A 102 -11.06 6.12 13.66
C SER A 102 -9.70 6.78 13.46
N LEU A 103 -8.86 6.09 12.72
CA LEU A 103 -7.61 6.60 12.20
C LEU A 103 -7.65 6.61 10.67
N ILE A 104 -7.02 7.62 10.05
CA ILE A 104 -6.75 7.68 8.62
C ILE A 104 -5.24 7.57 8.43
N ARG A 105 -4.79 6.52 7.73
CA ARG A 105 -3.38 6.34 7.40
C ARG A 105 -3.03 7.08 6.11
N ILE A 106 -1.99 7.89 6.16
CA ILE A 106 -1.47 8.65 5.04
C ILE A 106 0.01 8.26 4.85
N ASP A 107 0.38 7.78 3.68
CA ASP A 107 1.77 7.51 3.34
C ASP A 107 2.47 8.84 2.95
N ALA A 108 3.63 9.13 3.56
CA ALA A 108 4.31 10.44 3.44
C ALA A 108 4.71 10.82 2.01
N HIS A 109 4.81 9.86 1.09
CA HIS A 109 5.16 10.05 -0.32
C HIS A 109 4.01 9.70 -1.28
N GLY A 110 2.77 9.64 -0.80
CA GLY A 110 1.57 9.46 -1.61
C GLY A 110 0.95 10.79 -2.04
N ASP A 111 0.25 10.79 -3.18
CA ASP A 111 -0.62 11.91 -3.56
C ASP A 111 -2.08 11.54 -3.32
N TYR A 112 -2.83 12.50 -2.76
CA TYR A 112 -4.21 12.32 -2.34
C TYR A 112 -5.09 13.46 -2.89
N PRO A 113 -6.37 13.21 -3.24
CA PRO A 113 -7.34 14.28 -3.49
C PRO A 113 -7.53 15.19 -2.26
N ASP A 114 -7.90 16.45 -2.49
CA ASP A 114 -8.07 17.44 -1.41
C ASP A 114 -9.23 17.13 -0.46
N ASP A 115 -10.19 16.30 -0.89
CA ASP A 115 -11.34 15.83 -0.10
C ASP A 115 -11.17 14.36 0.37
N TYR A 116 -9.94 13.85 0.37
CA TYR A 116 -9.65 12.46 0.69
C TYR A 116 -10.18 12.01 2.05
N CYS A 117 -9.89 12.79 3.09
CA CYS A 117 -10.31 12.46 4.45
C CYS A 117 -11.84 12.52 4.61
N GLU A 118 -12.48 13.54 4.00
CA GLU A 118 -13.93 13.69 4.01
C GLU A 118 -14.62 12.49 3.36
N ARG A 119 -14.15 12.08 2.18
CA ARG A 119 -14.72 10.92 1.47
C ARG A 119 -14.59 9.62 2.27
N LEU A 120 -13.47 9.45 2.97
CA LEU A 120 -13.28 8.27 3.81
C LEU A 120 -14.25 8.23 5.00
N VAL A 121 -14.43 9.35 5.68
CA VAL A 121 -15.37 9.45 6.80
C VAL A 121 -16.81 9.25 6.31
N GLU A 122 -17.20 9.93 5.21
CA GLU A 122 -18.53 9.76 4.58
C GLU A 122 -18.80 8.28 4.23
N GLU A 123 -17.83 7.59 3.64
CA GLU A 123 -17.98 6.17 3.26
C GLU A 123 -18.05 5.24 4.48
N ALA A 124 -17.21 5.48 5.49
CA ALA A 124 -17.26 4.70 6.73
C ALA A 124 -18.61 4.83 7.44
N ASP A 125 -19.15 6.04 7.49
CA ASP A 125 -20.44 6.31 8.14
C ASP A 125 -21.62 5.79 7.30
N ALA A 126 -21.59 5.97 5.98
CA ALA A 126 -22.67 5.52 5.09
C ALA A 126 -22.77 3.99 4.99
N THR A 127 -21.65 3.28 5.07
CA THR A 127 -21.60 1.82 4.92
C THR A 127 -21.58 1.07 6.25
N GLY A 128 -21.21 1.73 7.34
CA GLY A 128 -20.93 1.09 8.62
C GLY A 128 -19.71 0.18 8.57
N ALA A 129 -18.75 0.46 7.67
CA ALA A 129 -17.53 -0.33 7.55
C ALA A 129 -16.61 -0.13 8.75
N ASP A 130 -15.91 -1.20 9.13
CA ASP A 130 -14.89 -1.19 10.18
C ASP A 130 -13.54 -0.70 9.64
N ALA A 131 -13.30 -0.92 8.35
CA ALA A 131 -12.19 -0.33 7.60
C ALA A 131 -12.64 0.08 6.20
N VAL A 132 -12.12 1.22 5.72
CA VAL A 132 -12.27 1.69 4.34
C VAL A 132 -10.90 1.62 3.67
N VAL A 133 -10.84 0.94 2.54
CA VAL A 133 -9.65 0.81 1.69
C VAL A 133 -9.90 1.52 0.36
N VAL A 134 -8.81 1.95 -0.28
CA VAL A 134 -8.88 2.75 -1.50
C VAL A 134 -8.20 2.07 -2.67
N ALA A 135 -8.55 2.52 -3.87
CA ALA A 135 -7.80 2.21 -5.07
C ALA A 135 -6.44 2.89 -5.05
N MET A 136 -5.42 2.17 -5.56
CA MET A 136 -4.10 2.73 -5.81
C MET A 136 -3.94 2.96 -7.31
N GLU A 137 -4.01 4.21 -7.77
CA GLU A 137 -3.66 4.57 -9.13
C GLU A 137 -2.14 4.72 -9.23
N THR A 138 -1.49 3.89 -10.03
CA THR A 138 -0.04 3.97 -10.18
C THR A 138 0.31 4.93 -11.32
N ARG A 139 1.14 5.95 -11.03
CA ARG A 139 1.67 6.92 -12.00
C ARG A 139 3.20 6.89 -12.00
N GLY A 140 3.81 7.23 -13.13
CA GLY A 140 5.27 7.26 -13.26
C GLY A 140 5.77 8.56 -13.85
N ALA A 141 6.90 9.10 -13.37
CA ALA A 141 7.55 10.29 -13.91
C ALA A 141 8.53 9.93 -15.05
N GLY A 142 9.45 8.99 -14.82
CA GLY A 142 10.44 8.54 -15.80
C GLY A 142 9.95 7.38 -16.68
N VAL A 143 10.67 7.07 -17.76
CA VAL A 143 10.29 6.01 -18.72
C VAL A 143 10.06 4.65 -18.05
N PHE A 144 10.99 4.21 -17.19
CA PHE A 144 10.87 2.94 -16.48
C PHE A 144 9.72 2.95 -15.46
N GLN A 145 9.53 4.08 -14.75
CA GLN A 145 8.40 4.22 -13.82
C GLN A 145 7.05 4.19 -14.56
N ARG A 146 6.93 4.86 -15.71
CA ARG A 146 5.71 4.82 -16.54
C ARG A 146 5.40 3.40 -17.01
N ALA A 147 6.42 2.69 -17.50
CA ALA A 147 6.27 1.29 -17.89
C ALA A 147 5.85 0.41 -16.71
N THR A 148 6.45 0.62 -15.54
CA THR A 148 6.08 -0.11 -14.31
C THR A 148 4.66 0.24 -13.87
N ALA A 149 4.24 1.51 -13.99
CA ALA A 149 2.87 1.93 -13.70
C ALA A 149 1.86 1.24 -14.64
N VAL A 150 2.14 1.19 -15.94
CA VAL A 150 1.33 0.44 -16.93
C VAL A 150 1.24 -1.03 -16.55
N ALA A 151 2.36 -1.67 -16.16
CA ALA A 151 2.36 -3.05 -15.69
C ALA A 151 1.48 -3.22 -14.44
N GLN A 152 1.68 -2.38 -13.40
CA GLN A 152 0.96 -2.48 -12.13
C GLN A 152 -0.55 -2.18 -12.26
N ASN A 153 -0.95 -1.29 -13.19
CA ASN A 153 -2.35 -1.01 -13.47
C ASN A 153 -3.00 -2.06 -14.37
N SER A 154 -2.24 -2.99 -14.96
CA SER A 154 -2.74 -4.06 -15.81
C SER A 154 -2.97 -5.36 -15.04
N ARG A 155 -3.80 -6.27 -15.61
CA ARG A 155 -4.01 -7.62 -15.06
C ARG A 155 -2.73 -8.43 -14.97
N LEU A 156 -1.75 -8.19 -15.82
CA LEU A 156 -0.46 -8.86 -15.82
C LEU A 156 0.31 -8.56 -14.53
N GLY A 157 0.35 -7.30 -14.09
CA GLY A 157 1.11 -6.90 -12.91
C GLY A 157 0.38 -7.03 -11.58
N ASN A 158 -0.97 -6.89 -11.59
CA ASN A 158 -1.76 -6.91 -10.35
C ASN A 158 -2.51 -8.23 -10.12
N GLY A 159 -2.43 -9.19 -11.05
CA GLY A 159 -3.13 -10.46 -10.96
C GLY A 159 -4.66 -10.33 -10.82
N GLY A 160 -5.26 -9.21 -11.27
CA GLY A 160 -6.66 -8.90 -11.10
C GLY A 160 -7.03 -8.48 -9.67
N SER A 161 -6.10 -7.89 -8.91
CA SER A 161 -6.39 -7.37 -7.57
C SER A 161 -7.47 -6.29 -7.60
N ALA A 162 -8.46 -6.44 -6.72
CA ALA A 162 -9.66 -5.62 -6.69
C ALA A 162 -9.38 -4.13 -6.48
N HIS A 163 -8.42 -3.78 -5.62
CA HIS A 163 -8.06 -2.41 -5.28
C HIS A 163 -7.26 -1.66 -6.37
N ARG A 164 -6.99 -2.28 -7.51
CA ARG A 164 -6.33 -1.63 -8.67
C ARG A 164 -7.30 -1.24 -9.77
N LEU A 165 -8.55 -1.72 -9.73
CA LEU A 165 -9.56 -1.53 -10.78
C LEU A 165 -10.93 -1.34 -10.11
N VAL A 166 -11.16 -0.16 -9.53
CA VAL A 166 -12.43 0.13 -8.85
C VAL A 166 -13.35 0.88 -9.81
N SER A 167 -14.47 0.26 -10.12
CA SER A 167 -15.58 0.88 -10.88
C SER A 167 -16.83 1.11 -10.03
N LYS A 168 -16.92 0.45 -8.87
CA LYS A 168 -18.00 0.59 -7.90
C LYS A 168 -17.52 0.20 -6.51
N GLY A 169 -18.02 0.91 -5.49
CA GLY A 169 -17.80 0.57 -4.09
C GLY A 169 -18.29 -0.85 -3.79
N ARG A 170 -17.55 -1.60 -2.97
CA ARG A 170 -17.89 -3.00 -2.63
C ARG A 170 -17.22 -3.48 -1.36
N TRP A 171 -17.81 -4.49 -0.73
CA TRP A 171 -17.16 -5.26 0.31
C TRP A 171 -15.98 -6.05 -0.26
N THR A 172 -14.90 -6.11 0.48
CA THR A 172 -13.67 -6.80 0.08
C THR A 172 -13.01 -7.47 1.29
N ASP A 173 -12.09 -8.38 1.00
CA ASP A 173 -11.27 -9.05 2.01
C ASP A 173 -9.86 -8.45 2.14
N HIS A 174 -9.53 -7.46 1.30
CA HIS A 174 -8.20 -6.83 1.31
C HIS A 174 -8.15 -5.59 0.43
N GLY A 175 -7.37 -4.60 0.86
CA GLY A 175 -7.06 -3.40 0.08
C GLY A 175 -5.91 -2.58 0.64
N HIS A 176 -5.70 -1.37 0.10
CA HIS A 176 -4.79 -0.40 0.68
C HIS A 176 -5.52 0.36 1.77
N HIS A 177 -5.04 0.25 3.01
CA HIS A 177 -5.69 0.86 4.16
C HIS A 177 -5.69 2.37 4.07
N ALA A 178 -6.85 2.95 4.31
CA ALA A 178 -7.06 4.37 4.34
C ALA A 178 -7.69 4.82 5.67
N LEU A 179 -8.90 4.35 6.00
CA LEU A 179 -9.53 4.60 7.29
C LEU A 179 -9.76 3.27 8.01
N ILE A 180 -9.49 3.23 9.32
CA ILE A 180 -9.74 2.05 10.16
C ILE A 180 -10.36 2.55 11.47
N ARG A 181 -11.45 1.91 11.94
CA ARG A 181 -12.01 2.19 13.27
C ARG A 181 -11.06 1.69 14.35
N VAL A 182 -10.88 2.48 15.40
CA VAL A 182 -9.91 2.21 16.46
C VAL A 182 -10.29 0.96 17.27
N GLU A 183 -11.58 0.75 17.51
CA GLU A 183 -12.06 -0.42 18.25
C GLU A 183 -11.72 -1.73 17.51
N PRO A 184 -12.13 -1.96 16.23
CA PRO A 184 -11.70 -3.13 15.47
C PRO A 184 -10.18 -3.29 15.36
N PHE A 185 -9.44 -2.17 15.20
CA PHE A 185 -7.98 -2.21 15.16
C PHE A 185 -7.39 -2.79 16.45
N ARG A 186 -7.89 -2.33 17.61
CA ARG A 186 -7.45 -2.83 18.92
C ARG A 186 -7.90 -4.25 19.18
N ALA A 187 -9.13 -4.59 18.81
CA ALA A 187 -9.71 -5.92 19.05
C ALA A 187 -8.90 -7.03 18.40
N VAL A 188 -8.32 -6.78 17.22
CA VAL A 188 -7.44 -7.74 16.54
C VAL A 188 -5.96 -7.59 16.90
N GLY A 189 -5.59 -6.66 17.79
CA GLY A 189 -4.23 -6.46 18.30
C GLY A 189 -3.33 -5.60 17.40
N GLY A 190 -3.91 -4.76 16.55
CA GLY A 190 -3.15 -3.88 15.66
C GLY A 190 -2.37 -4.60 14.57
N TYR A 191 -1.41 -3.92 13.94
CA TYR A 191 -0.51 -4.54 12.97
C TYR A 191 0.50 -5.48 13.63
N ASP A 192 0.82 -6.60 12.98
CA ASP A 192 1.94 -7.45 13.39
C ASP A 192 3.27 -6.82 12.93
N GLU A 193 4.02 -6.29 13.89
CA GLU A 193 5.28 -5.61 13.66
C GLU A 193 6.42 -6.52 13.18
N SER A 194 6.24 -7.83 13.17
CA SER A 194 7.20 -8.75 12.59
C SER A 194 7.18 -8.71 11.04
N PHE A 195 6.12 -8.15 10.45
CA PHE A 195 5.98 -7.99 9.01
C PHE A 195 6.57 -6.67 8.53
N SER A 196 7.56 -6.75 7.66
CA SER A 196 8.11 -5.59 6.93
C SER A 196 7.39 -5.31 5.61
N HIS A 197 6.59 -6.26 5.13
CA HIS A 197 5.81 -6.19 3.90
C HIS A 197 4.59 -7.10 4.04
N ASN A 198 3.46 -6.73 3.42
CA ASN A 198 2.17 -7.42 3.54
C ASN A 198 1.56 -7.39 4.95
N GLU A 199 1.94 -6.45 5.79
CA GLU A 199 1.31 -6.18 7.08
C GLU A 199 -0.18 -5.88 6.93
N ASP A 200 -0.55 -5.13 5.88
CA ASP A 200 -1.95 -4.84 5.53
C ASP A 200 -2.75 -6.13 5.29
N ALA A 201 -2.22 -7.03 4.46
CA ALA A 201 -2.91 -8.27 4.13
C ALA A 201 -2.97 -9.27 5.30
N GLU A 202 -2.04 -9.21 6.21
CA GLU A 202 -2.04 -9.98 7.46
C GLU A 202 -3.08 -9.44 8.44
N PHE A 203 -3.13 -8.12 8.59
CA PHE A 203 -4.12 -7.43 9.41
C PHE A 203 -5.55 -7.64 8.88
N ASP A 204 -5.77 -7.46 7.56
CA ASP A 204 -7.06 -7.70 6.91
C ASP A 204 -7.57 -9.11 7.14
N TYR A 205 -6.68 -10.10 7.11
CA TYR A 205 -7.04 -11.49 7.41
C TYR A 205 -7.59 -11.61 8.83
N ARG A 206 -6.87 -11.08 9.85
CA ARG A 206 -7.35 -11.11 11.24
C ARG A 206 -8.64 -10.31 11.43
N LEU A 207 -8.76 -9.17 10.77
CA LEU A 207 -9.93 -8.32 10.84
C LEU A 207 -11.17 -9.06 10.30
N THR A 208 -11.06 -9.70 9.13
CA THR A 208 -12.16 -10.44 8.52
C THR A 208 -12.50 -11.74 9.25
N GLU A 209 -11.51 -12.47 9.77
CA GLU A 209 -11.74 -13.64 10.62
C GLU A 209 -12.46 -13.29 11.94
N ALA A 210 -12.22 -12.09 12.47
CA ALA A 210 -12.94 -11.59 13.64
C ALA A 210 -14.36 -11.08 13.32
N GLY A 211 -14.81 -11.14 12.06
CA GLY A 211 -16.14 -10.75 11.61
C GLY A 211 -16.28 -9.28 11.23
N TYR A 212 -15.21 -8.49 11.27
CA TYR A 212 -15.19 -7.10 10.84
C TYR A 212 -15.21 -6.98 9.31
N ARG A 213 -15.71 -5.84 8.81
CA ARG A 213 -16.02 -5.66 7.41
C ARG A 213 -15.19 -4.54 6.77
N ILE A 214 -14.61 -4.83 5.62
CA ILE A 214 -13.75 -3.92 4.87
C ILE A 214 -14.50 -3.44 3.62
N TRP A 215 -14.59 -2.12 3.44
CA TRP A 215 -15.21 -1.49 2.28
C TRP A 215 -14.16 -0.92 1.34
N LEU A 216 -14.17 -1.32 0.06
CA LEU A 216 -13.37 -0.69 -0.99
C LEU A 216 -14.20 0.42 -1.61
N THR A 217 -13.82 1.69 -1.36
CA THR A 217 -14.54 2.85 -1.90
C THR A 217 -14.17 3.14 -3.35
N GLU A 218 -15.13 3.68 -4.10
CA GLU A 218 -14.91 4.27 -5.44
C GLU A 218 -14.82 5.81 -5.40
N LYS A 219 -15.13 6.43 -4.25
CA LYS A 219 -15.27 7.89 -4.14
C LYS A 219 -13.94 8.62 -3.99
N THR A 220 -12.90 7.89 -3.61
CA THR A 220 -11.56 8.44 -3.50
C THR A 220 -10.49 7.39 -3.81
N HIS A 221 -9.27 7.83 -4.03
CA HIS A 221 -8.13 6.98 -4.36
C HIS A 221 -6.83 7.63 -3.89
N MET A 222 -5.74 6.89 -3.89
CA MET A 222 -4.41 7.45 -3.75
C MET A 222 -3.61 7.26 -5.04
N VAL A 223 -2.69 8.18 -5.32
CA VAL A 223 -1.70 8.03 -6.39
C VAL A 223 -0.41 7.46 -5.79
N TYR A 224 0.06 6.39 -6.37
CA TYR A 224 1.30 5.71 -5.98
C TYR A 224 2.36 5.81 -7.09
N TYR A 225 3.59 6.15 -6.72
CA TYR A 225 4.72 6.20 -7.63
C TYR A 225 5.60 4.95 -7.47
N PRO A 226 5.74 4.12 -8.52
CA PRO A 226 6.52 2.89 -8.42
C PRO A 226 8.02 3.17 -8.37
N ARG A 227 8.80 2.17 -8.03
CA ARG A 227 10.26 2.28 -7.95
C ARG A 227 10.86 2.69 -9.30
N ALA A 228 11.86 3.58 -9.25
CA ALA A 228 12.46 4.19 -10.45
C ALA A 228 13.50 3.30 -11.17
N SER A 229 13.93 2.18 -10.56
CA SER A 229 14.94 1.29 -11.13
C SER A 229 14.55 -0.18 -11.04
N VAL A 230 15.10 -0.99 -11.95
CA VAL A 230 14.92 -2.46 -11.96
C VAL A 230 15.32 -3.07 -10.63
N THR A 231 16.45 -2.65 -10.07
CA THR A 231 16.96 -3.20 -8.80
C THR A 231 16.03 -2.88 -7.62
N SER A 232 15.54 -1.65 -7.53
CA SER A 232 14.64 -1.25 -6.45
C SER A 232 13.25 -1.90 -6.58
N LEU A 233 12.75 -2.06 -7.82
CA LEU A 233 11.53 -2.80 -8.12
C LEU A 233 11.67 -4.28 -7.73
N PHE A 234 12.79 -4.91 -8.10
CA PHE A 234 13.08 -6.30 -7.74
C PHE A 234 13.10 -6.49 -6.22
N ARG A 235 13.80 -5.63 -5.48
CA ARG A 235 13.87 -5.70 -4.01
C ARG A 235 12.50 -5.56 -3.37
N GLN A 236 11.67 -4.64 -3.85
CA GLN A 236 10.31 -4.44 -3.36
C GLN A 236 9.45 -5.69 -3.56
N TYR A 237 9.43 -6.27 -4.76
CA TYR A 237 8.64 -7.47 -5.05
C TYR A 237 9.17 -8.73 -4.36
N LEU A 238 10.49 -8.81 -4.14
CA LEU A 238 11.09 -9.86 -3.30
C LEU A 238 10.53 -9.78 -1.87
N GLY A 239 10.44 -8.56 -1.32
CA GLY A 239 9.80 -8.32 -0.02
C GLY A 239 8.34 -8.73 0.00
N TYR A 240 7.57 -8.37 -1.02
CA TYR A 240 6.16 -8.77 -1.14
C TYR A 240 5.97 -10.29 -1.22
N GLY A 241 6.83 -11.00 -1.98
CA GLY A 241 6.80 -12.46 -2.03
C GLY A 241 7.09 -13.10 -0.66
N ARG A 242 8.09 -12.60 0.05
CA ARG A 242 8.43 -13.05 1.42
C ARG A 242 7.28 -12.80 2.39
N GLY A 243 6.72 -11.59 2.40
CA GLY A 243 5.59 -11.25 3.27
C GLY A 243 4.38 -12.14 2.98
N ARG A 244 4.08 -12.43 1.69
CA ARG A 244 2.98 -13.33 1.33
C ARG A 244 3.22 -14.76 1.83
N ALA A 245 4.43 -15.30 1.68
CA ALA A 245 4.76 -16.63 2.21
C ALA A 245 4.60 -16.68 3.72
N ARG A 246 5.08 -15.65 4.43
CA ARG A 246 4.96 -15.53 5.89
C ARG A 246 3.50 -15.48 6.35
N ASN A 247 2.65 -14.70 5.66
CA ASN A 247 1.22 -14.61 5.95
C ASN A 247 0.54 -15.99 5.80
N ILE A 248 0.81 -16.69 4.67
CA ILE A 248 0.28 -18.03 4.41
C ILE A 248 0.73 -19.05 5.48
N LEU A 249 1.99 -19.02 5.87
CA LEU A 249 2.54 -19.92 6.88
C LEU A 249 1.99 -19.64 8.28
N LYS A 250 1.87 -18.34 8.66
CA LYS A 250 1.34 -17.92 9.95
C LYS A 250 -0.10 -18.37 10.15
N HIS A 251 -0.96 -18.12 9.15
CA HIS A 251 -2.39 -18.37 9.24
C HIS A 251 -2.83 -19.72 8.62
N ARG A 252 -1.88 -20.49 8.07
CA ARG A 252 -2.12 -21.81 7.43
C ARG A 252 -3.19 -21.74 6.33
N VAL A 253 -3.26 -20.61 5.62
CA VAL A 253 -4.24 -20.39 4.54
C VAL A 253 -3.74 -20.97 3.22
N VAL A 254 -4.68 -21.47 2.42
CA VAL A 254 -4.36 -21.95 1.06
C VAL A 254 -4.22 -20.75 0.12
N PRO A 255 -3.12 -20.65 -0.67
CA PRO A 255 -2.97 -19.57 -1.65
C PRO A 255 -4.12 -19.56 -2.66
N LYS A 256 -4.64 -18.37 -2.99
CA LYS A 256 -5.65 -18.22 -4.04
C LYS A 256 -5.06 -18.66 -5.40
N GLY A 257 -5.85 -19.28 -6.28
CA GLY A 257 -5.38 -19.82 -7.57
C GLY A 257 -4.56 -18.84 -8.40
N ARG A 258 -4.94 -17.54 -8.41
CA ARG A 258 -4.18 -16.47 -9.08
C ARG A 258 -2.74 -16.27 -8.53
N GLN A 259 -2.48 -16.68 -7.30
CA GLN A 259 -1.16 -16.58 -6.64
C GLN A 259 -0.28 -17.80 -6.93
N MET A 260 -0.88 -18.91 -7.35
CA MET A 260 -0.16 -20.15 -7.67
C MET A 260 0.68 -20.03 -8.93
N ILE A 261 0.17 -19.32 -9.96
CA ILE A 261 0.89 -19.17 -11.24
C ILE A 261 2.23 -18.44 -11.06
N PRO A 262 2.33 -17.29 -10.39
CA PRO A 262 3.61 -16.64 -10.15
C PRO A 262 4.60 -17.50 -9.36
N LEU A 263 4.15 -18.43 -8.51
CA LEU A 263 5.04 -19.32 -7.76
C LEU A 263 5.93 -20.18 -8.66
N LEU A 264 5.47 -20.51 -9.86
CA LEU A 264 6.20 -21.36 -10.81
C LEU A 264 7.34 -20.60 -11.51
N VAL A 265 7.37 -19.27 -11.45
CA VAL A 265 8.32 -18.46 -12.24
C VAL A 265 9.77 -18.67 -11.80
N ALA A 266 10.08 -18.56 -10.52
CA ALA A 266 11.46 -18.77 -10.04
C ALA A 266 11.96 -20.22 -10.27
N PRO A 267 11.17 -21.28 -10.01
CA PRO A 267 11.54 -22.64 -10.39
C PRO A 267 11.74 -22.81 -11.91
N ALA A 268 10.89 -22.23 -12.75
CA ALA A 268 11.03 -22.30 -14.20
C ALA A 268 12.32 -21.62 -14.68
N VAL A 269 12.62 -20.43 -14.15
CA VAL A 269 13.88 -19.72 -14.45
C VAL A 269 15.09 -20.49 -13.94
N ALA A 270 15.06 -21.03 -12.73
CA ALA A 270 16.14 -21.86 -12.20
C ALA A 270 16.34 -23.14 -13.05
N GLY A 271 15.24 -23.74 -13.53
CA GLY A 271 15.27 -24.91 -14.40
C GLY A 271 15.99 -24.69 -15.72
N THR A 272 16.16 -23.45 -16.19
CA THR A 272 16.94 -23.16 -17.42
C THR A 272 18.39 -23.59 -17.32
N SER A 273 18.96 -23.74 -16.12
CA SER A 273 20.30 -24.28 -15.93
C SER A 273 20.45 -25.73 -16.43
N LEU A 274 19.34 -26.46 -16.54
CA LEU A 274 19.31 -27.84 -17.08
C LEU A 274 19.28 -27.86 -18.62
N ALA A 275 19.28 -26.70 -19.30
CA ALA A 275 19.21 -26.63 -20.76
C ALA A 275 20.41 -27.30 -21.47
N LEU A 276 21.55 -27.38 -20.78
CA LEU A 276 22.74 -28.12 -21.27
C LEU A 276 22.49 -29.62 -21.36
N LEU A 277 21.56 -30.16 -20.55
CA LEU A 277 21.17 -31.59 -20.59
C LEU A 277 19.97 -31.80 -21.51
N ASN A 278 19.02 -30.89 -21.51
CA ASN A 278 17.84 -30.95 -22.35
C ASN A 278 17.30 -29.52 -22.63
N TRP A 279 17.30 -29.14 -23.90
CA TRP A 279 16.83 -27.83 -24.34
C TRP A 279 15.35 -27.55 -23.95
N ALA A 280 14.51 -28.57 -23.79
CA ALA A 280 13.14 -28.43 -23.36
C ALA A 280 13.00 -27.76 -21.97
N ALA A 281 14.07 -27.73 -21.16
CA ALA A 281 14.13 -27.03 -19.90
C ALA A 281 13.97 -25.49 -20.05
N LEU A 282 14.19 -24.94 -21.25
CA LEU A 282 13.97 -23.53 -21.54
C LEU A 282 12.47 -23.19 -21.76
N LEU A 283 11.64 -24.17 -22.12
CA LEU A 283 10.26 -23.94 -22.54
C LEU A 283 9.41 -23.23 -21.47
N PRO A 284 9.40 -23.64 -20.18
CA PRO A 284 8.55 -22.97 -19.18
C PRO A 284 8.91 -21.49 -18.98
N ALA A 285 10.19 -21.18 -18.85
CA ALA A 285 10.67 -19.80 -18.69
C ALA A 285 10.47 -18.99 -19.97
N GLY A 286 10.74 -19.56 -21.14
CA GLY A 286 10.53 -18.94 -22.44
C GLY A 286 9.05 -18.61 -22.70
N MET A 287 8.14 -19.53 -22.40
CA MET A 287 6.71 -19.32 -22.54
C MET A 287 6.22 -18.19 -21.61
N TRP A 288 6.65 -18.20 -20.33
CA TRP A 288 6.33 -17.13 -19.42
C TRP A 288 6.84 -15.77 -19.91
N ALA A 289 8.09 -15.68 -20.37
CA ALA A 289 8.67 -14.46 -20.91
C ALA A 289 7.90 -13.99 -22.15
N ALA A 290 7.58 -14.89 -23.08
CA ALA A 290 6.81 -14.60 -24.28
C ALA A 290 5.40 -14.08 -23.94
N LEU A 291 4.73 -14.65 -22.95
CA LEU A 291 3.43 -14.17 -22.47
C LEU A 291 3.52 -12.76 -21.87
N CYS A 292 4.54 -12.47 -21.05
CA CYS A 292 4.73 -11.13 -20.47
C CYS A 292 5.01 -10.08 -21.54
N LEU A 293 5.95 -10.35 -22.47
CA LEU A 293 6.30 -9.44 -23.55
C LEU A 293 5.18 -9.29 -24.58
N GLY A 294 4.52 -10.40 -24.91
CA GLY A 294 3.36 -10.40 -25.82
C GLY A 294 2.18 -9.58 -25.27
N TYR A 295 1.90 -9.71 -23.97
CA TYR A 295 0.88 -8.88 -23.31
C TYR A 295 1.30 -7.40 -23.27
N GLY A 296 2.57 -7.11 -23.01
CA GLY A 296 3.12 -5.75 -23.11
C GLY A 296 2.97 -5.17 -24.53
N GLY A 297 3.28 -5.96 -25.56
CA GLY A 297 3.04 -5.59 -26.97
C GLY A 297 1.57 -5.37 -27.27
N TRP A 298 0.67 -6.20 -26.73
CA TRP A 298 -0.78 -6.02 -26.84
C TRP A 298 -1.25 -4.70 -26.21
N ILE A 299 -0.72 -4.31 -25.03
CA ILE A 299 -1.00 -3.01 -24.39
C ILE A 299 -0.56 -1.88 -25.33
N ALA A 300 0.67 -1.96 -25.88
CA ALA A 300 1.19 -0.94 -26.80
C ALA A 300 0.25 -0.71 -27.98
N ILE A 301 -0.25 -1.75 -28.58
CA ILE A 301 -1.13 -1.69 -29.76
C ILE A 301 -2.55 -1.25 -29.36
N ARG A 302 -3.14 -1.92 -28.35
CA ARG A 302 -4.57 -1.78 -28.03
C ARG A 302 -4.86 -0.48 -27.29
N GLN A 303 -3.96 -0.06 -26.40
CA GLN A 303 -4.09 1.16 -25.59
C GLN A 303 -3.29 2.33 -26.17
N ARG A 304 -2.56 2.11 -27.26
CA ARG A 304 -1.66 3.10 -27.88
C ARG A 304 -0.64 3.67 -26.88
N ASP A 305 -0.15 2.82 -25.97
CA ASP A 305 0.82 3.23 -24.96
C ASP A 305 2.23 2.75 -25.36
N PRO A 306 3.17 3.67 -25.65
CA PRO A 306 4.52 3.31 -26.10
C PRO A 306 5.32 2.58 -25.01
N HIS A 307 4.89 2.63 -23.73
CA HIS A 307 5.56 1.95 -22.63
C HIS A 307 5.18 0.46 -22.53
N GLY A 308 4.22 -0.04 -23.33
CA GLY A 308 3.74 -1.41 -23.29
C GLY A 308 4.84 -2.49 -23.32
N PRO A 309 5.80 -2.48 -24.26
CA PRO A 309 6.87 -3.49 -24.30
C PRO A 309 7.71 -3.50 -23.01
N LEU A 310 8.07 -2.33 -22.51
CA LEU A 310 8.83 -2.19 -21.26
C LEU A 310 7.96 -2.53 -20.05
N ALA A 311 6.64 -2.38 -20.12
CA ALA A 311 5.71 -2.85 -19.10
C ALA A 311 5.71 -4.39 -18.99
N GLY A 312 5.78 -5.10 -20.13
CA GLY A 312 5.99 -6.55 -20.14
C GLY A 312 7.28 -6.96 -19.43
N PHE A 313 8.38 -6.26 -19.68
CA PHE A 313 9.64 -6.48 -18.97
C PHE A 313 9.52 -6.16 -17.46
N SER A 314 8.89 -5.03 -17.08
CA SER A 314 8.64 -4.70 -15.67
C SER A 314 7.83 -5.80 -14.97
N ALA A 315 6.82 -6.36 -15.62
CA ALA A 315 6.05 -7.48 -15.08
C ALA A 315 6.91 -8.73 -14.89
N MET A 316 7.86 -9.02 -15.81
CA MET A 316 8.82 -10.13 -15.62
C MET A 316 9.67 -9.92 -14.37
N VAL A 317 10.19 -8.71 -14.13
CA VAL A 317 10.95 -8.38 -12.91
C VAL A 317 10.08 -8.60 -11.66
N MET A 318 8.83 -8.13 -11.69
CA MET A 318 7.90 -8.26 -10.58
C MET A 318 7.58 -9.72 -10.26
N HIS A 319 7.24 -10.53 -11.27
CA HIS A 319 6.89 -11.94 -11.10
C HIS A 319 8.08 -12.77 -10.58
N LEU A 320 9.26 -12.59 -11.18
CA LEU A 320 10.46 -13.32 -10.77
C LEU A 320 10.84 -12.98 -9.33
N ALA A 321 10.89 -11.69 -9.00
CA ALA A 321 11.26 -11.24 -7.67
C ALA A 321 10.26 -11.73 -6.60
N TRP A 322 8.96 -11.64 -6.89
CA TRP A 322 7.91 -12.11 -5.99
C TRP A 322 8.01 -13.63 -5.77
N SER A 323 8.16 -14.40 -6.84
CA SER A 323 8.34 -15.85 -6.77
C SER A 323 9.59 -16.23 -5.96
N ALA A 324 10.73 -15.61 -6.27
CA ALA A 324 11.98 -15.85 -5.55
C ALA A 324 11.87 -15.51 -4.06
N GLY A 325 11.21 -14.41 -3.71
CA GLY A 325 10.94 -14.00 -2.33
C GLY A 325 10.11 -15.04 -1.59
N PHE A 326 9.04 -15.52 -2.22
CA PHE A 326 8.17 -16.55 -1.65
C PHE A 326 8.93 -17.84 -1.33
N TRP A 327 9.64 -18.37 -2.30
CA TRP A 327 10.42 -19.61 -2.11
C TRP A 327 11.53 -19.45 -1.07
N ARG A 328 12.21 -18.29 -1.07
CA ARG A 328 13.23 -17.98 -0.05
C ARG A 328 12.66 -18.04 1.37
N GLU A 329 11.50 -17.46 1.61
CA GLU A 329 10.86 -17.46 2.95
C GLU A 329 10.37 -18.87 3.33
N LEU A 330 9.75 -19.58 2.38
CA LEU A 330 9.29 -20.96 2.60
C LEU A 330 10.46 -21.91 2.98
N LEU A 331 11.57 -21.82 2.27
CA LEU A 331 12.76 -22.63 2.57
C LEU A 331 13.40 -22.22 3.90
N ALA A 332 13.42 -20.93 4.23
CA ALA A 332 13.93 -20.46 5.51
C ALA A 332 13.06 -20.95 6.70
N PHE A 333 11.74 -20.96 6.52
CA PHE A 333 10.80 -21.47 7.52
C PHE A 333 11.03 -22.95 7.79
N ARG A 334 11.08 -23.79 6.76
CA ARG A 334 11.36 -25.24 6.90
C ARG A 334 12.67 -25.52 7.61
N ARG A 335 13.73 -24.74 7.31
CA ARG A 335 15.04 -24.91 7.99
C ARG A 335 14.98 -24.54 9.49
N ARG A 336 14.07 -23.68 9.91
CA ARG A 336 13.87 -23.35 11.32
C ARG A 336 13.12 -24.46 12.04
N GLU A 337 12.05 -25.00 11.43
CA GLU A 337 11.30 -26.14 12.00
C GLU A 337 12.16 -27.42 12.18
N THR A 338 13.10 -27.66 11.24
CA THR A 338 14.00 -28.84 11.35
C THR A 338 15.12 -28.66 12.37
N ARG A 339 15.29 -27.45 12.94
CA ARG A 339 16.32 -27.15 13.96
C ARG A 339 15.73 -26.95 15.36
N ALA A 340 14.42 -26.82 15.48
CA ALA A 340 13.66 -26.74 16.74
C ALA A 340 13.16 -28.13 17.16
#